data_d823d86079ef859f788250c252406a93
#
_entry.id   d823d86079ef859f788250c252406a93
#
_cell.length_a   1.000
_cell.length_b   1.000
_cell.length_c   1.000
_cell.angle_alpha   90.00
_cell.angle_beta   90.00
_cell.angle_gamma   90.00
#
_symmetry.space_group_name_H-M   'P 1'
#
loop_
_entity.id
_entity.type
_entity.pdbx_description
1 polymer ?
#
loop_
_entity_poly.entity_id
_entity_poly.type
_entity_poly.pdbx_seq_one_letter_code
_entity_poly.pdbx_strand_id
1 'polypeptide(L)'
;NFINLGNDLPQFTLTPTDSQNLGGTAKTHDVTVTLENDAPVLALDGNVTTFTEDANATAANAVVATYTLSDETTENDNHTVTLSDTTNYKLATATVNNATALQVQLTAAGATLANSGVALPTFTLEATDDADGNSKSNKLIITPGYTSANDAPVLTLLSTFNVTEGQVSTDTVVATYETSDSDPTHTVSVALSTANANDANYFTLDAAKKTVKLSQAGVNFINLGNDLPQFTLTPTDSQNLGGTAKTHDVTVTLENDA
;
A
#
# COMPACT_ATOMS: atom_id res chain seq x y z
N ASN A 1 -20.49 -8.21 40.10
CA ASN A 1 -20.45 -7.33 41.26
C ASN A 1 -21.29 -6.09 40.96
N PHE A 2 -22.31 -5.81 41.81
CA PHE A 2 -23.32 -4.77 41.53
C PHE A 2 -22.70 -3.36 41.48
N ILE A 3 -21.74 -3.09 42.32
CA ILE A 3 -21.05 -1.79 42.43
C ILE A 3 -20.16 -1.54 41.19
N ASN A 4 -19.48 -2.56 40.69
CA ASN A 4 -18.58 -2.43 39.53
C ASN A 4 -19.36 -2.22 38.20
N LEU A 5 -20.67 -2.24 38.23
CA LEU A 5 -21.52 -1.94 37.07
C LEU A 5 -22.06 -0.50 37.09
N GLY A 6 -21.53 0.35 37.96
CA GLY A 6 -21.93 1.74 38.09
C GLY A 6 -23.35 1.94 38.69
N ASN A 7 -23.83 0.99 39.45
CA ASN A 7 -25.15 1.08 40.04
C ASN A 7 -25.08 1.49 41.53
N ASP A 8 -25.94 2.41 41.92
CA ASP A 8 -26.14 2.73 43.36
C ASP A 8 -26.65 1.51 44.11
N LEU A 9 -26.17 1.36 45.34
CA LEU A 9 -26.72 0.35 46.22
C LEU A 9 -28.19 0.68 46.59
N PRO A 10 -29.05 -0.34 46.75
CA PRO A 10 -30.39 -0.10 47.18
C PRO A 10 -30.44 0.54 48.55
N GLN A 11 -31.35 1.48 48.73
CA GLN A 11 -31.66 2.07 50.02
C GLN A 11 -32.00 0.97 51.02
N PHE A 12 -31.48 1.08 52.24
CA PHE A 12 -31.85 0.19 53.34
C PHE A 12 -32.52 0.95 54.47
N THR A 13 -33.37 0.26 55.18
CA THR A 13 -34.12 0.81 56.31
C THR A 13 -33.83 0.02 57.56
N LEU A 14 -33.50 0.73 58.62
CA LEU A 14 -33.34 0.16 59.98
C LEU A 14 -34.52 0.53 60.82
N THR A 15 -35.20 -0.47 61.37
CA THR A 15 -36.29 -0.26 62.30
C THR A 15 -35.91 -0.87 63.62
N PRO A 16 -35.70 -0.06 64.67
CA PRO A 16 -35.44 -0.60 66.01
C PRO A 16 -36.71 -1.20 66.58
N THR A 17 -36.56 -2.31 67.30
CA THR A 17 -37.62 -2.95 68.05
C THR A 17 -37.16 -3.18 69.51
N ASP A 18 -38.02 -2.98 70.50
CA ASP A 18 -37.70 -3.28 71.85
C ASP A 18 -37.92 -4.76 72.20
N SER A 19 -37.62 -5.15 73.43
CA SER A 19 -37.73 -6.52 73.94
C SER A 19 -39.18 -7.07 73.91
N GLN A 20 -40.18 -6.22 73.70
CA GLN A 20 -41.62 -6.57 73.60
C GLN A 20 -42.13 -6.52 72.15
N ASN A 21 -41.21 -6.45 71.13
CA ASN A 21 -41.48 -6.32 69.72
C ASN A 21 -42.24 -5.02 69.33
N LEU A 22 -42.17 -3.96 70.16
CA LEU A 22 -42.70 -2.66 69.81
C LEU A 22 -41.69 -1.97 68.88
N GLY A 23 -42.09 -1.67 67.63
CA GLY A 23 -41.25 -1.03 66.63
C GLY A 23 -41.08 0.48 66.91
N GLY A 24 -39.85 0.96 66.84
CA GLY A 24 -39.54 2.38 66.83
C GLY A 24 -39.61 3.01 65.44
N THR A 25 -39.26 4.28 65.34
CA THR A 25 -39.23 5.01 64.07
C THR A 25 -38.14 4.45 63.16
N ALA A 26 -38.56 3.98 62.00
CA ALA A 26 -37.63 3.53 60.94
C ALA A 26 -36.74 4.68 60.46
N LYS A 27 -35.47 4.40 60.18
CA LYS A 27 -34.50 5.27 59.54
C LYS A 27 -34.07 4.64 58.24
N THR A 28 -34.25 5.36 57.12
CA THR A 28 -33.70 4.97 55.83
C THR A 28 -32.35 5.60 55.59
N HIS A 29 -31.49 4.89 54.90
CA HIS A 29 -30.17 5.37 54.51
C HIS A 29 -29.92 5.00 53.05
N ASP A 30 -29.50 6.01 52.25
CA ASP A 30 -29.03 5.85 50.90
C ASP A 30 -27.52 5.67 50.95
N VAL A 31 -27.04 4.68 50.23
CA VAL A 31 -25.59 4.47 50.07
C VAL A 31 -25.22 5.05 48.70
N THR A 32 -24.58 6.19 48.73
CA THR A 32 -24.03 6.81 47.52
C THR A 32 -22.76 6.06 47.13
N VAL A 33 -22.71 5.61 45.90
CA VAL A 33 -21.50 5.05 45.28
C VAL A 33 -20.84 6.15 44.46
N THR A 34 -19.58 6.48 44.81
CA THR A 34 -18.76 7.32 43.94
C THR A 34 -18.09 6.40 42.94
N LEU A 35 -18.38 6.61 41.67
CA LEU A 35 -17.74 5.87 40.60
C LEU A 35 -16.38 6.53 40.33
N GLU A 36 -15.39 5.71 40.04
CA GLU A 36 -14.13 6.17 39.46
C GLU A 36 -14.23 6.01 37.94
N ASN A 37 -13.65 6.93 37.19
CA ASN A 37 -13.60 6.90 35.76
C ASN A 37 -12.63 5.78 35.30
N ASP A 38 -13.11 4.84 34.51
CA ASP A 38 -12.32 3.77 33.91
C ASP A 38 -11.74 4.22 32.55
N ALA A 39 -10.70 3.58 32.12
CA ALA A 39 -10.13 3.89 30.82
C ALA A 39 -10.92 3.20 29.69
N PRO A 40 -11.18 3.88 28.56
CA PRO A 40 -11.89 3.30 27.44
C PRO A 40 -11.16 2.07 26.86
N VAL A 41 -11.89 1.15 26.27
CA VAL A 41 -11.36 -0.09 25.69
C VAL A 41 -11.58 -0.09 24.17
N LEU A 42 -10.48 -0.24 23.43
CA LEU A 42 -10.50 -0.46 21.99
C LEU A 42 -10.34 -1.95 21.68
N ALA A 43 -11.16 -2.47 20.78
CA ALA A 43 -11.03 -3.83 20.25
C ALA A 43 -11.28 -3.86 18.74
N LEU A 44 -10.64 -4.81 18.04
CA LEU A 44 -10.99 -5.07 16.65
C LEU A 44 -12.40 -5.68 16.55
N ASP A 45 -13.16 -5.20 15.56
CA ASP A 45 -14.47 -5.76 15.20
C ASP A 45 -14.35 -6.43 13.83
N GLY A 46 -13.95 -7.70 13.83
CA GLY A 46 -13.72 -8.49 12.63
C GLY A 46 -12.26 -8.60 12.21
N ASN A 47 -12.05 -8.85 10.94
CA ASN A 47 -10.73 -9.08 10.36
C ASN A 47 -10.11 -7.78 9.82
N VAL A 48 -8.77 -7.69 9.91
CA VAL A 48 -8.00 -6.69 9.18
C VAL A 48 -7.97 -7.06 7.70
N THR A 49 -8.21 -6.08 6.83
CA THR A 49 -8.25 -6.30 5.38
C THR A 49 -6.86 -6.64 4.84
N THR A 50 -6.81 -7.62 3.92
CA THR A 50 -5.65 -7.87 3.06
C THR A 50 -5.88 -7.18 1.73
N PHE A 51 -4.93 -6.33 1.34
CA PHE A 51 -4.94 -5.65 0.05
C PHE A 51 -4.09 -6.43 -0.95
N THR A 52 -4.58 -6.54 -2.17
CA THR A 52 -3.83 -7.13 -3.28
C THR A 52 -3.53 -6.01 -4.27
N GLU A 53 -2.27 -5.92 -4.67
CA GLU A 53 -1.83 -5.00 -5.71
C GLU A 53 -2.62 -5.27 -6.99
N ASP A 54 -2.98 -4.21 -7.71
CA ASP A 54 -3.71 -4.23 -8.99
C ASP A 54 -5.05 -4.98 -9.04
N ALA A 55 -5.43 -5.67 -7.97
CA ALA A 55 -6.74 -6.31 -7.89
C ALA A 55 -7.84 -5.27 -7.68
N ASN A 56 -8.33 -4.66 -8.75
CA ASN A 56 -9.37 -3.64 -8.75
C ASN A 56 -8.98 -2.30 -8.11
N ALA A 57 -7.83 -1.76 -8.46
CA ALA A 57 -7.35 -0.43 -8.06
C ALA A 57 -7.86 -0.04 -6.67
N THR A 58 -7.14 -0.44 -5.63
CA THR A 58 -7.53 -0.11 -4.24
C THR A 58 -7.85 1.38 -4.14
N ALA A 59 -9.11 1.69 -3.90
CA ALA A 59 -9.58 3.07 -3.89
C ALA A 59 -9.32 3.73 -2.54
N ALA A 60 -9.19 5.06 -2.54
CA ALA A 60 -9.34 5.84 -1.31
C ALA A 60 -10.70 5.50 -0.66
N ASN A 61 -10.74 5.48 0.67
CA ASN A 61 -11.85 5.05 1.51
C ASN A 61 -12.07 3.52 1.59
N ALA A 62 -11.20 2.69 1.00
CA ALA A 62 -11.23 1.25 1.26
C ALA A 62 -11.05 1.00 2.77
N VAL A 63 -11.90 0.14 3.33
CA VAL A 63 -11.88 -0.18 4.76
C VAL A 63 -10.68 -1.07 5.06
N VAL A 64 -9.87 -0.66 6.02
CA VAL A 64 -8.70 -1.40 6.51
C VAL A 64 -9.08 -2.31 7.67
N ALA A 65 -9.84 -1.76 8.62
CA ALA A 65 -10.32 -2.47 9.79
C ALA A 65 -11.57 -1.80 10.34
N THR A 66 -12.40 -2.56 11.03
CA THR A 66 -13.45 -2.05 11.91
C THR A 66 -13.03 -2.25 13.36
N TYR A 67 -13.47 -1.38 14.24
CA TYR A 67 -13.15 -1.47 15.66
C TYR A 67 -14.34 -1.02 16.52
N THR A 68 -14.34 -1.47 17.74
CA THR A 68 -15.27 -1.01 18.78
C THR A 68 -14.52 -0.17 19.80
N LEU A 69 -15.24 0.78 20.35
CA LEU A 69 -14.85 1.57 21.52
C LEU A 69 -15.94 1.37 22.55
N SER A 70 -15.57 0.94 23.72
CA SER A 70 -16.47 0.75 24.86
C SER A 70 -15.88 1.42 26.10
N ASP A 71 -16.77 1.97 26.89
CA ASP A 71 -16.51 2.53 28.21
C ASP A 71 -17.73 2.34 29.10
N GLU A 72 -17.65 2.71 30.34
CA GLU A 72 -18.80 2.74 31.24
C GLU A 72 -19.85 3.73 30.76
N THR A 73 -21.12 3.42 31.03
CA THR A 73 -22.27 4.20 30.51
C THR A 73 -22.76 5.28 31.47
N THR A 74 -22.09 5.48 32.60
CA THR A 74 -22.60 6.29 33.71
C THR A 74 -22.20 7.74 33.66
N GLU A 75 -21.28 8.09 32.79
CA GLU A 75 -20.78 9.46 32.64
C GLU A 75 -21.02 9.91 31.17
N ASN A 76 -21.22 11.23 30.98
CA ASN A 76 -21.35 11.80 29.62
C ASN A 76 -19.98 12.00 29.00
N ASP A 77 -19.24 10.93 28.87
CA ASP A 77 -17.85 10.98 28.41
C ASP A 77 -17.77 11.10 26.90
N ASN A 78 -16.94 12.00 26.43
CA ASN A 78 -16.54 12.06 25.05
C ASN A 78 -15.18 11.41 24.87
N HIS A 79 -15.08 10.57 23.88
CA HIS A 79 -13.85 9.87 23.58
C HIS A 79 -13.21 10.42 22.32
N THR A 80 -11.92 10.65 22.37
CA THR A 80 -11.12 11.02 21.18
C THR A 80 -10.23 9.86 20.79
N VAL A 81 -10.46 9.30 19.58
CA VAL A 81 -9.60 8.26 19.02
C VAL A 81 -8.49 8.90 18.21
N THR A 82 -7.25 8.56 18.51
CA THR A 82 -6.05 9.00 17.78
C THR A 82 -5.50 7.87 16.94
N LEU A 83 -4.98 8.22 15.76
CA LEU A 83 -4.39 7.34 14.78
C LEU A 83 -2.93 7.74 14.57
N SER A 84 -1.98 6.78 14.69
CA SER A 84 -0.55 7.07 14.60
C SER A 84 -0.05 7.43 13.21
N ASP A 85 -0.71 6.93 12.15
CA ASP A 85 -0.39 7.24 10.75
C ASP A 85 -1.62 7.86 10.06
N THR A 86 -1.63 9.19 9.97
CA THR A 86 -2.67 9.96 9.29
C THR A 86 -2.36 10.24 7.82
N THR A 87 -1.18 9.85 7.35
CA THR A 87 -0.79 9.96 5.95
C THR A 87 -1.49 8.90 5.10
N ASN A 88 -1.40 7.64 5.54
CA ASN A 88 -1.93 6.51 4.78
C ASN A 88 -3.35 6.11 5.21
N TYR A 89 -3.75 6.48 6.43
CA TYR A 89 -5.03 6.07 7.01
C TYR A 89 -5.82 7.23 7.56
N LYS A 90 -7.13 7.03 7.72
CA LYS A 90 -8.05 7.97 8.36
C LYS A 90 -9.13 7.23 9.15
N LEU A 91 -9.63 7.87 10.17
CA LEU A 91 -10.81 7.42 10.89
C LEU A 91 -12.08 7.77 10.09
N ALA A 92 -13.06 6.88 10.11
CA ALA A 92 -14.35 7.06 9.49
C ALA A 92 -15.44 6.32 10.26
N THR A 93 -16.68 6.70 9.98
CA THR A 93 -17.87 5.98 10.45
C THR A 93 -18.71 5.53 9.25
N ALA A 94 -19.34 4.38 9.38
CA ALA A 94 -20.29 3.88 8.38
C ALA A 94 -21.54 3.36 9.09
N THR A 95 -22.69 3.38 8.41
CA THR A 95 -23.90 2.72 8.90
C THR A 95 -23.98 1.32 8.30
N VAL A 96 -23.88 0.32 9.14
CA VAL A 96 -23.98 -1.10 8.76
C VAL A 96 -25.12 -1.71 9.56
N ASN A 97 -26.12 -2.27 8.88
CA ASN A 97 -27.31 -2.89 9.50
C ASN A 97 -28.02 -1.98 10.54
N ASN A 98 -28.12 -0.68 10.23
CA ASN A 98 -28.68 0.37 11.11
C ASN A 98 -27.85 0.64 12.40
N ALA A 99 -26.62 0.15 12.51
CA ALA A 99 -25.68 0.48 13.57
C ALA A 99 -24.51 1.32 13.01
N THR A 100 -23.96 2.19 13.84
CA THR A 100 -22.74 2.94 13.49
C THR A 100 -21.53 2.04 13.69
N ALA A 101 -20.79 1.78 12.60
CA ALA A 101 -19.52 1.08 12.63
C ALA A 101 -18.36 2.09 12.61
N LEU A 102 -17.41 1.94 13.53
CA LEU A 102 -16.17 2.71 13.55
C LEU A 102 -15.16 2.03 12.63
N GLN A 103 -14.54 2.80 11.74
CA GLN A 103 -13.66 2.25 10.69
C GLN A 103 -12.35 3.00 10.60
N VAL A 104 -11.31 2.26 10.20
CA VAL A 104 -10.10 2.84 9.62
C VAL A 104 -10.16 2.61 8.12
N GLN A 105 -9.98 3.65 7.35
CA GLN A 105 -9.99 3.63 5.89
C GLN A 105 -8.69 4.15 5.33
N LEU A 106 -8.34 3.74 4.09
CA LEU A 106 -7.23 4.32 3.36
C LEU A 106 -7.50 5.78 2.98
N THR A 107 -6.47 6.61 3.06
CA THR A 107 -6.42 7.91 2.38
C THR A 107 -6.11 7.70 0.88
N ALA A 108 -6.05 8.78 0.10
CA ALA A 108 -5.55 8.70 -1.28
C ALA A 108 -4.08 8.24 -1.33
N ALA A 109 -3.24 8.68 -0.38
CA ALA A 109 -1.84 8.25 -0.28
C ALA A 109 -1.73 6.75 0.07
N GLY A 110 -2.54 6.28 1.04
CA GLY A 110 -2.58 4.86 1.39
C GLY A 110 -3.06 3.98 0.24
N ALA A 111 -4.05 4.44 -0.53
CA ALA A 111 -4.49 3.73 -1.73
C ALA A 111 -3.41 3.66 -2.81
N THR A 112 -2.69 4.77 -3.04
CA THR A 112 -1.53 4.79 -3.95
C THR A 112 -0.45 3.82 -3.50
N LEU A 113 -0.13 3.80 -2.20
CA LEU A 113 0.86 2.89 -1.64
C LEU A 113 0.44 1.42 -1.81
N ALA A 114 -0.84 1.10 -1.54
CA ALA A 114 -1.37 -0.25 -1.72
C ALA A 114 -1.32 -0.76 -3.17
N ASN A 115 -1.31 0.15 -4.16
CA ASN A 115 -1.24 -0.16 -5.59
C ASN A 115 0.20 -0.09 -6.15
N SER A 116 1.23 0.17 -5.34
CA SER A 116 2.60 0.42 -5.81
C SER A 116 3.60 -0.69 -5.48
N GLY A 117 3.16 -1.90 -5.19
CA GLY A 117 4.07 -3.00 -4.83
C GLY A 117 4.66 -2.91 -3.42
N VAL A 118 4.18 -1.99 -2.58
CA VAL A 118 4.73 -1.76 -1.24
C VAL A 118 3.70 -2.08 -0.16
N ALA A 119 4.10 -2.89 0.80
CA ALA A 119 3.24 -3.23 1.94
C ALA A 119 2.84 -1.99 2.74
N LEU A 120 1.57 -1.95 3.12
CA LEU A 120 1.02 -0.89 3.97
C LEU A 120 1.66 -0.92 5.38
N PRO A 121 2.02 0.24 5.95
CA PRO A 121 2.64 0.29 7.26
C PRO A 121 1.67 -0.11 8.39
N THR A 122 2.23 -0.69 9.45
CA THR A 122 1.51 -0.92 10.71
C THR A 122 1.19 0.41 11.38
N PHE A 123 0.00 0.54 11.95
CA PHE A 123 -0.43 1.70 12.70
C PHE A 123 -1.06 1.32 14.05
N THR A 124 -1.27 2.30 14.90
CA THR A 124 -1.93 2.12 16.19
C THR A 124 -3.11 3.05 16.35
N LEU A 125 -4.14 2.57 17.06
CA LEU A 125 -5.24 3.37 17.60
C LEU A 125 -5.08 3.47 19.12
N GLU A 126 -5.35 4.65 19.68
CA GLU A 126 -5.43 4.92 21.10
C GLU A 126 -6.62 5.85 21.34
N ALA A 127 -7.53 5.49 22.24
CA ALA A 127 -8.59 6.38 22.66
C ALA A 127 -8.18 7.13 23.92
N THR A 128 -8.63 8.36 24.06
CA THR A 128 -8.51 9.18 25.26
C THR A 128 -9.90 9.59 25.67
N ASP A 129 -10.22 9.37 26.90
CA ASP A 129 -11.40 9.86 27.59
C ASP A 129 -11.15 11.32 28.01
N ASP A 130 -12.13 12.21 27.88
CA ASP A 130 -12.04 13.61 28.25
C ASP A 130 -12.57 13.93 29.65
N ALA A 131 -13.15 12.93 30.34
CA ALA A 131 -13.50 13.02 31.76
C ALA A 131 -12.25 13.00 32.67
N ASP A 132 -12.41 12.92 33.88
CA ASP A 132 -11.41 13.08 34.97
C ASP A 132 -9.99 12.54 34.71
N GLY A 133 -9.15 13.29 34.00
CA GLY A 133 -7.71 13.05 33.96
C GLY A 133 -7.14 12.49 32.64
N ASN A 134 -7.91 12.43 31.56
CA ASN A 134 -7.46 11.93 30.24
C ASN A 134 -6.97 10.48 30.28
N SER A 135 -7.75 9.58 30.85
CA SER A 135 -7.47 8.15 30.83
C SER A 135 -7.33 7.64 29.42
N LYS A 136 -6.38 6.75 29.19
CA LYS A 136 -6.07 6.23 27.86
C LYS A 136 -6.42 4.76 27.76
N SER A 137 -7.00 4.38 26.61
CA SER A 137 -7.25 2.99 26.28
C SER A 137 -5.96 2.18 26.14
N ASN A 138 -6.13 0.88 26.01
CA ASN A 138 -5.11 0.02 25.40
C ASN A 138 -4.74 0.53 24.01
N LYS A 139 -3.50 0.31 23.57
CA LYS A 139 -3.09 0.53 22.16
C LYS A 139 -3.51 -0.67 21.32
N LEU A 140 -4.35 -0.40 20.32
CA LEU A 140 -4.72 -1.39 19.34
C LEU A 140 -3.77 -1.30 18.14
N ILE A 141 -2.91 -2.32 17.98
CA ILE A 141 -1.93 -2.39 16.87
C ILE A 141 -2.57 -3.11 15.70
N ILE A 142 -2.56 -2.48 14.52
CA ILE A 142 -3.17 -3.00 13.30
C ILE A 142 -2.13 -3.07 12.20
N THR A 143 -1.95 -4.27 11.64
CA THR A 143 -1.09 -4.52 10.49
C THR A 143 -1.95 -5.00 9.33
N PRO A 144 -2.20 -4.18 8.29
CA PRO A 144 -2.92 -4.61 7.11
C PRO A 144 -2.19 -5.75 6.40
N GLY A 145 -2.94 -6.72 5.91
CA GLY A 145 -2.38 -7.73 5.02
C GLY A 145 -2.06 -7.12 3.65
N TYR A 146 -1.04 -7.67 2.99
CA TYR A 146 -0.63 -7.24 1.66
C TYR A 146 -0.19 -8.43 0.81
N THR A 147 -0.63 -8.43 -0.45
CA THR A 147 -0.21 -9.40 -1.47
C THR A 147 0.25 -8.63 -2.69
N SER A 148 1.52 -8.75 -3.04
CA SER A 148 2.09 -8.16 -4.25
C SER A 148 1.66 -8.97 -5.48
N ALA A 149 1.37 -8.29 -6.56
CA ALA A 149 1.26 -8.87 -7.91
C ALA A 149 2.56 -8.63 -8.66
N ASN A 150 2.85 -9.44 -9.67
CA ASN A 150 4.02 -9.23 -10.53
C ASN A 150 3.65 -8.31 -11.69
N ASP A 151 4.29 -7.15 -11.78
CA ASP A 151 4.12 -6.17 -12.85
C ASP A 151 5.04 -6.45 -14.04
N ALA A 152 4.58 -6.07 -15.23
CA ALA A 152 5.41 -6.16 -16.42
C ALA A 152 6.42 -5.01 -16.49
N PRO A 153 7.70 -5.30 -16.80
CA PRO A 153 8.73 -4.27 -16.91
C PRO A 153 8.47 -3.31 -18.06
N VAL A 154 8.89 -2.08 -17.91
CA VAL A 154 8.77 -1.02 -18.91
C VAL A 154 10.14 -0.78 -19.54
N LEU A 155 10.17 -0.73 -20.88
CA LEU A 155 11.33 -0.30 -21.65
C LEU A 155 11.02 0.99 -22.41
N THR A 156 11.92 1.98 -22.30
CA THR A 156 11.84 3.25 -23.01
C THR A 156 13.09 3.43 -23.87
N LEU A 157 12.91 3.66 -25.16
CA LEU A 157 13.99 4.13 -26.03
C LEU A 157 14.24 5.61 -25.74
N LEU A 158 15.50 5.94 -25.35
CA LEU A 158 15.88 7.31 -24.99
C LEU A 158 16.36 8.09 -26.20
N SER A 159 17.22 7.46 -27.02
CA SER A 159 17.77 8.04 -28.22
C SER A 159 17.96 6.98 -29.30
N THR A 160 17.75 7.39 -30.54
CA THR A 160 17.97 6.58 -31.73
C THR A 160 18.86 7.38 -32.68
N PHE A 161 19.73 6.68 -33.37
CA PHE A 161 20.76 7.32 -34.20
C PHE A 161 20.73 6.73 -35.61
N ASN A 162 20.89 7.60 -36.61
CA ASN A 162 21.11 7.24 -37.98
C ASN A 162 22.62 7.05 -38.22
N VAL A 163 22.99 6.30 -39.22
CA VAL A 163 24.37 5.99 -39.56
C VAL A 163 24.68 6.33 -41.00
N THR A 164 25.97 6.54 -41.31
CA THR A 164 26.43 6.82 -42.68
C THR A 164 27.43 5.74 -43.09
N GLU A 165 27.29 5.23 -44.28
CA GLU A 165 28.25 4.30 -44.91
C GLU A 165 29.68 4.89 -44.85
N GLY A 166 30.68 4.05 -44.63
CA GLY A 166 32.08 4.47 -44.53
C GLY A 166 32.45 5.15 -43.19
N GLN A 167 31.45 5.56 -42.37
CA GLN A 167 31.68 6.28 -41.11
C GLN A 167 31.31 5.47 -39.85
N VAL A 168 31.05 4.17 -39.99
CA VAL A 168 30.59 3.29 -38.91
C VAL A 168 31.72 2.41 -38.37
N SER A 169 31.63 2.05 -37.10
CA SER A 169 32.51 1.12 -36.39
C SER A 169 31.70 0.25 -35.44
N THR A 170 32.37 -0.73 -34.82
CA THR A 170 31.74 -1.57 -33.78
C THR A 170 31.41 -0.81 -32.49
N ASP A 171 31.88 0.45 -32.33
CA ASP A 171 31.54 1.34 -31.23
C ASP A 171 30.37 2.27 -31.57
N THR A 172 29.88 2.24 -32.82
CA THR A 172 28.74 3.05 -33.25
C THR A 172 27.48 2.61 -32.52
N VAL A 173 26.93 3.51 -31.71
CA VAL A 173 25.65 3.31 -31.00
C VAL A 173 24.50 3.67 -31.94
N VAL A 174 23.51 2.78 -32.06
CA VAL A 174 22.30 2.98 -32.87
C VAL A 174 21.05 3.24 -32.02
N ALA A 175 21.07 2.85 -30.75
CA ALA A 175 20.02 3.21 -29.80
C ALA A 175 20.53 3.19 -28.35
N THR A 176 19.89 4.00 -27.51
CA THR A 176 20.00 3.93 -26.04
C THR A 176 18.62 3.69 -25.45
N TYR A 177 18.57 2.97 -24.32
CA TYR A 177 17.30 2.64 -23.68
C TYR A 177 17.42 2.68 -22.16
N GLU A 178 16.29 2.74 -21.49
CA GLU A 178 16.15 2.52 -20.05
C GLU A 178 15.08 1.47 -19.77
N THR A 179 15.20 0.85 -18.61
CA THR A 179 14.23 -0.11 -18.09
C THR A 179 13.85 0.25 -16.68
N SER A 180 12.58 0.06 -16.33
CA SER A 180 12.04 0.15 -14.97
C SER A 180 11.07 -0.99 -14.73
N ASP A 181 10.86 -1.29 -13.46
CA ASP A 181 9.87 -2.22 -12.97
C ASP A 181 9.17 -1.60 -11.75
N SER A 182 7.88 -1.83 -11.59
CA SER A 182 7.14 -1.39 -10.40
C SER A 182 7.50 -2.24 -9.18
N ASP A 183 7.89 -3.50 -9.41
CA ASP A 183 8.34 -4.41 -8.38
C ASP A 183 9.80 -4.11 -7.96
N PRO A 184 10.04 -3.54 -6.77
CA PRO A 184 11.37 -3.03 -6.40
C PRO A 184 12.43 -4.11 -6.22
N THR A 185 12.03 -5.38 -6.14
CA THR A 185 12.94 -6.54 -6.00
C THR A 185 13.23 -7.24 -7.31
N HIS A 186 12.55 -6.86 -8.41
CA HIS A 186 12.73 -7.50 -9.70
C HIS A 186 13.85 -6.83 -10.51
N THR A 187 14.60 -7.66 -11.22
CA THR A 187 15.60 -7.22 -12.18
C THR A 187 15.06 -7.38 -13.59
N VAL A 188 15.36 -6.43 -14.48
CA VAL A 188 14.89 -6.45 -15.86
C VAL A 188 16.05 -6.85 -16.79
N SER A 189 15.81 -7.87 -17.57
CA SER A 189 16.64 -8.27 -18.71
C SER A 189 16.04 -7.76 -20.02
N VAL A 190 16.86 -7.55 -21.04
CA VAL A 190 16.41 -7.11 -22.36
C VAL A 190 16.97 -8.07 -23.41
N ALA A 191 16.09 -8.56 -24.28
CA ALA A 191 16.47 -9.34 -25.46
C ALA A 191 16.36 -8.49 -26.70
N LEU A 192 17.34 -8.65 -27.62
CA LEU A 192 17.31 -8.07 -28.96
C LEU A 192 16.93 -9.16 -29.97
N SER A 193 16.00 -8.82 -30.85
CA SER A 193 15.55 -9.67 -31.96
C SER A 193 15.34 -8.85 -33.23
N THR A 194 15.24 -9.53 -34.35
CA THR A 194 14.92 -8.99 -35.67
C THR A 194 13.89 -9.89 -36.33
N ALA A 195 13.25 -9.42 -37.39
CA ALA A 195 12.26 -10.22 -38.15
C ALA A 195 12.83 -11.55 -38.65
N ASN A 196 14.10 -11.56 -39.10
CA ASN A 196 14.84 -12.78 -39.41
C ASN A 196 15.93 -12.99 -38.35
N ALA A 197 15.98 -14.15 -37.72
CA ALA A 197 16.88 -14.42 -36.60
C ALA A 197 18.38 -14.18 -36.94
N ASN A 198 18.79 -14.37 -38.22
CA ASN A 198 20.15 -14.14 -38.66
C ASN A 198 20.53 -12.65 -38.68
N ASP A 199 19.58 -11.76 -38.84
CA ASP A 199 19.82 -10.32 -38.93
C ASP A 199 20.15 -9.69 -37.57
N ALA A 200 19.81 -10.36 -36.48
CA ALA A 200 20.20 -9.96 -35.12
C ALA A 200 21.73 -9.90 -34.96
N ASN A 201 22.47 -10.64 -35.77
CA ASN A 201 23.95 -10.63 -35.79
C ASN A 201 24.55 -9.28 -36.22
N TYR A 202 23.78 -8.38 -36.83
CA TYR A 202 24.25 -7.04 -37.20
C TYR A 202 24.35 -6.10 -36.01
N PHE A 203 23.76 -6.47 -34.88
CA PHE A 203 23.69 -5.66 -33.67
C PHE A 203 24.37 -6.34 -32.47
N THR A 204 24.82 -5.55 -31.53
CA THR A 204 25.30 -6.00 -30.23
C THR A 204 24.58 -5.24 -29.14
N LEU A 205 23.94 -5.97 -28.22
CA LEU A 205 23.29 -5.40 -27.05
C LEU A 205 24.31 -5.30 -25.90
N ASP A 206 24.63 -4.09 -25.46
CA ASP A 206 25.39 -3.83 -24.26
C ASP A 206 24.44 -3.51 -23.10
N ALA A 207 24.04 -4.55 -22.36
CA ALA A 207 23.09 -4.43 -21.26
C ALA A 207 23.60 -3.55 -20.10
N ALA A 208 24.92 -3.55 -19.85
CA ALA A 208 25.53 -2.76 -18.77
C ALA A 208 25.49 -1.26 -19.07
N LYS A 209 25.64 -0.88 -20.33
CA LYS A 209 25.58 0.53 -20.78
C LYS A 209 24.19 0.92 -21.30
N LYS A 210 23.28 -0.04 -21.37
CA LYS A 210 21.94 0.14 -21.93
C LYS A 210 21.96 0.72 -23.36
N THR A 211 22.82 0.15 -24.21
CA THR A 211 23.00 0.59 -25.59
C THR A 211 22.88 -0.57 -26.56
N VAL A 212 22.44 -0.26 -27.78
CA VAL A 212 22.57 -1.13 -28.96
C VAL A 212 23.63 -0.55 -29.87
N LYS A 213 24.62 -1.37 -30.23
CA LYS A 213 25.73 -1.01 -31.10
C LYS A 213 25.71 -1.85 -32.37
N LEU A 214 26.45 -1.41 -33.38
CA LEU A 214 26.76 -2.25 -34.51
C LEU A 214 27.74 -3.37 -34.13
N SER A 215 27.52 -4.56 -34.65
CA SER A 215 28.54 -5.62 -34.67
C SER A 215 29.48 -5.43 -35.87
N GLN A 216 30.54 -6.23 -35.92
CA GLN A 216 31.39 -6.25 -37.11
C GLN A 216 30.62 -6.67 -38.37
N ALA A 217 29.64 -7.58 -38.24
CA ALA A 217 28.79 -7.98 -39.36
C ALA A 217 27.91 -6.82 -39.83
N GLY A 218 27.36 -6.01 -38.90
CA GLY A 218 26.56 -4.82 -39.22
C GLY A 218 27.40 -3.75 -39.91
N VAL A 219 28.60 -3.48 -39.42
CA VAL A 219 29.54 -2.55 -40.06
C VAL A 219 29.85 -3.00 -41.51
N ASN A 220 30.19 -4.28 -41.69
CA ASN A 220 30.47 -4.81 -43.04
C ASN A 220 29.25 -4.74 -43.97
N PHE A 221 28.03 -4.98 -43.41
CA PHE A 221 26.79 -4.96 -44.19
C PHE A 221 26.47 -3.55 -44.71
N ILE A 222 26.64 -2.53 -43.86
CA ILE A 222 26.46 -1.12 -44.24
C ILE A 222 27.51 -0.72 -45.31
N ASN A 223 28.81 -1.07 -45.10
CA ASN A 223 29.89 -0.72 -46.01
C ASN A 223 29.83 -1.47 -47.37
N LEU A 224 28.88 -2.37 -47.55
CA LEU A 224 28.52 -2.97 -48.83
C LEU A 224 27.29 -2.27 -49.48
N GLY A 225 26.92 -1.12 -49.04
CA GLY A 225 25.79 -0.35 -49.57
C GLY A 225 24.40 -0.91 -49.20
N ASN A 226 24.30 -1.63 -48.05
CA ASN A 226 23.02 -2.21 -47.64
C ASN A 226 22.42 -1.44 -46.48
N ASP A 227 21.08 -1.41 -46.43
CA ASP A 227 20.34 -0.86 -45.30
C ASP A 227 20.14 -1.91 -44.19
N LEU A 228 20.14 -1.48 -42.94
CA LEU A 228 20.01 -2.37 -41.79
C LEU A 228 18.56 -2.83 -41.60
N PRO A 229 18.35 -4.05 -41.11
CA PRO A 229 17.02 -4.47 -40.70
C PRO A 229 16.58 -3.78 -39.43
N GLN A 230 15.27 -3.63 -39.26
CA GLN A 230 14.68 -3.19 -37.99
C GLN A 230 14.99 -4.20 -36.90
N PHE A 231 15.32 -3.69 -35.68
CA PHE A 231 15.47 -4.52 -34.49
C PHE A 231 14.37 -4.22 -33.45
N THR A 232 14.13 -5.20 -32.59
CA THR A 232 13.16 -5.12 -31.49
C THR A 232 13.85 -5.42 -30.17
N LEU A 233 13.61 -4.59 -29.16
CA LEU A 233 14.02 -4.82 -27.79
C LEU A 233 12.81 -5.26 -26.96
N THR A 234 12.92 -6.40 -26.29
CA THR A 234 11.85 -6.95 -25.43
C THR A 234 12.37 -7.04 -24.00
N PRO A 235 11.78 -6.31 -23.05
CA PRO A 235 12.14 -6.42 -21.66
C PRO A 235 11.40 -7.62 -21.02
N THR A 236 12.06 -8.28 -20.07
CA THR A 236 11.51 -9.38 -19.28
C THR A 236 12.04 -9.25 -17.86
N ASP A 237 11.16 -9.40 -16.85
CA ASP A 237 11.55 -9.37 -15.46
C ASP A 237 12.18 -10.70 -14.97
N SER A 238 12.61 -10.73 -13.72
CA SER A 238 13.22 -11.92 -13.11
C SER A 238 12.20 -13.06 -12.83
N GLN A 239 10.90 -12.80 -12.95
CA GLN A 239 9.83 -13.79 -12.86
C GLN A 239 9.31 -14.25 -14.22
N ASN A 240 9.96 -13.84 -15.31
CA ASN A 240 9.64 -14.16 -16.71
C ASN A 240 8.35 -13.50 -17.24
N LEU A 241 7.91 -12.40 -16.66
CA LEU A 241 6.86 -11.59 -17.25
C LEU A 241 7.47 -10.63 -18.26
N GLY A 242 6.96 -10.64 -19.49
CA GLY A 242 7.44 -9.79 -20.58
C GLY A 242 6.72 -8.43 -20.60
N GLY A 243 7.47 -7.36 -20.74
CA GLY A 243 6.94 -6.02 -20.99
C GLY A 243 6.73 -5.72 -22.47
N THR A 244 6.22 -4.51 -22.76
CA THR A 244 5.96 -4.08 -24.15
C THR A 244 7.25 -3.89 -24.92
N ALA A 245 7.41 -4.64 -26.00
CA ALA A 245 8.57 -4.53 -26.89
C ALA A 245 8.62 -3.17 -27.62
N LYS A 246 9.82 -2.71 -27.91
CA LYS A 246 10.09 -1.48 -28.68
C LYS A 246 10.91 -1.81 -29.90
N THR A 247 10.45 -1.33 -31.06
CA THR A 247 11.14 -1.50 -32.33
C THR A 247 11.84 -0.22 -32.75
N HIS A 248 12.95 -0.36 -33.44
CA HIS A 248 13.67 0.76 -34.06
C HIS A 248 14.18 0.37 -35.45
N ASP A 249 14.01 1.28 -36.39
CA ASP A 249 14.52 1.21 -37.73
C ASP A 249 15.69 2.18 -37.86
N VAL A 250 16.88 1.64 -38.14
CA VAL A 250 18.12 2.45 -38.24
C VAL A 250 18.22 2.94 -39.67
N THR A 251 18.06 4.23 -39.87
CA THR A 251 18.27 4.82 -41.20
C THR A 251 19.74 4.85 -41.55
N VAL A 252 20.10 4.23 -42.65
CA VAL A 252 21.46 4.25 -43.22
C VAL A 252 21.51 5.26 -44.37
N THR A 253 22.42 6.23 -44.28
CA THR A 253 22.75 7.11 -45.40
C THR A 253 23.89 6.47 -46.20
N LEU A 254 23.61 6.10 -47.44
CA LEU A 254 24.59 5.51 -48.34
C LEU A 254 25.45 6.62 -48.97
N GLU A 255 26.74 6.41 -49.08
CA GLU A 255 27.67 7.29 -49.81
C GLU A 255 27.69 6.89 -51.31
N ASN A 256 27.91 7.86 -52.16
CA ASN A 256 28.04 7.59 -53.60
C ASN A 256 29.45 7.23 -53.94
N ASP A 257 29.73 5.94 -54.11
CA ASP A 257 31.02 5.44 -54.55
C ASP A 257 31.23 5.80 -56.02
N ALA A 258 32.36 6.47 -56.29
CA ALA A 258 32.73 6.92 -57.62
C ALA A 258 33.51 5.85 -58.41
#